data_a746304e5dfaee6709444a6255d7a6c7
#
_entry.id   a746304e5dfaee6709444a6255d7a6c7
#
_cell.length_a   1.000
_cell.length_b   1.000
_cell.length_c   1.000
_cell.angle_alpha   90.00
_cell.angle_beta   90.00
_cell.angle_gamma   90.00
#
_symmetry.space_group_name_H-M   'P 1'
#
loop_
_entity.id
_entity.type
_entity.pdbx_description
1 polymer ?
#
loop_
_entity_poly.entity_id
_entity_poly.type
_entity_poly.pdbx_seq_one_letter_code
_entity_poly.pdbx_strand_id
1 'polypeptide(L)'
;MDLSKAQSGLSLGFIKNSIADDSISLQFDTSFRSSSKPVRPVPLPFFEEKEDGAPRFENGEQNGHSNDDEEIRILGQSMCVKRQRDSKPVSNPCKRLAAEPSLEQRRAAVRSWGNQRLEEADPEVGEIMKKEKQRQVLGIELIASENFVCRAVMEALGSHLTNKYSEGMPGARYYTGNQFIDQIETLCHERALAAFNLDSEKWGVNVQPYSCTSANFAVYTGLLLPGDRIMGLDSPSGGHMSHGWYMPGYIDYDKLEEKAIDYRPKILICGGSSYPREWDYARFRQIADRCGAVLMCDMAHISGLVAAQECVSPFDYCDIVTSTTHKSLRGPRGGIIFYRRGAKSKKQALAITLKQVATPEYKAYMQQVKKNAQAFASALLRRKCKLVTGGTDNHLLLWDLTTLGLTGKCYEKVCEMCRITLNKTAIFGDNGAISPGGVRIGTPAMTSRGCLESDFETIADFLYRAAQITSAVQRDHGKLQKEFLKGLHNNKDIIDLRNRVEAFAAQFAMPGFDD
;
A
#
# COMPACT_ATOMS: atom_id res chain seq x y z
N MET A 1 4.67 -4.81 41.20
CA MET A 1 5.83 -4.74 40.26
C MET A 1 5.44 -3.77 39.17
N ASP A 2 6.16 -2.71 39.13
CA ASP A 2 5.87 -1.46 38.39
C ASP A 2 6.22 -1.61 36.89
N LEU A 3 5.24 -1.42 36.00
CA LEU A 3 5.36 -1.56 34.54
C LEU A 3 5.85 -0.26 33.85
N SER A 4 6.44 0.67 34.58
CA SER A 4 6.83 2.00 34.06
C SER A 4 8.28 2.11 33.53
N LYS A 5 9.01 1.00 33.34
CA LYS A 5 10.44 1.02 32.93
C LYS A 5 10.76 0.30 31.61
N ALA A 6 9.83 0.13 30.71
CA ALA A 6 10.08 -0.52 29.41
C ALA A 6 9.78 0.37 28.19
N GLN A 7 9.89 1.68 28.33
CA GLN A 7 9.75 2.63 27.20
C GLN A 7 10.94 3.62 27.15
N SER A 8 12.14 3.11 26.92
CA SER A 8 13.26 3.96 26.54
C SER A 8 14.24 3.17 25.68
N GLY A 9 14.12 3.24 24.37
CA GLY A 9 15.07 2.57 23.48
C GLY A 9 14.81 2.68 21.98
N LEU A 10 13.97 3.59 21.50
CA LEU A 10 13.90 3.93 20.07
C LEU A 10 13.81 5.46 19.94
N SER A 11 14.91 6.12 20.17
CA SER A 11 15.13 7.52 19.81
C SER A 11 15.45 7.59 18.32
N LEU A 12 14.44 7.98 17.50
CA LEU A 12 14.66 8.48 16.16
C LEU A 12 15.38 9.83 16.29
N GLY A 13 16.70 9.82 16.01
CA GLY A 13 17.52 11.02 15.99
C GLY A 13 17.01 12.02 14.94
N PHE A 14 16.49 13.15 15.39
CA PHE A 14 16.21 14.29 14.53
C PHE A 14 17.52 14.92 14.08
N ILE A 15 17.76 14.94 12.78
CA ILE A 15 18.89 15.62 12.15
C ILE A 15 18.65 17.13 12.24
N LYS A 16 19.49 17.84 12.99
CA LYS A 16 19.59 19.30 12.93
C LYS A 16 20.30 19.70 11.66
N ASN A 17 19.59 20.39 10.76
CA ASN A 17 20.20 21.07 9.61
C ASN A 17 21.01 22.28 10.09
N SER A 18 22.31 22.25 9.90
CA SER A 18 23.14 23.45 9.85
C SER A 18 23.47 23.72 8.38
N ILE A 19 23.07 24.90 7.91
CA ILE A 19 23.34 25.39 6.54
C ILE A 19 24.78 25.90 6.51
N ALA A 20 25.65 25.21 5.82
CA ALA A 20 26.80 25.75 5.10
C ALA A 20 27.45 24.64 4.28
N ASP A 21 27.63 24.90 2.98
CA ASP A 21 28.44 24.20 1.99
C ASP A 21 28.07 22.78 1.53
N ASP A 22 27.69 22.73 0.31
CA ASP A 22 27.74 21.85 -0.86
C ASP A 22 28.16 20.36 -0.74
N SER A 23 28.06 19.70 0.41
CA SER A 23 28.25 18.25 0.48
C SER A 23 27.59 17.64 1.71
N ILE A 24 26.34 17.21 1.60
CA ILE A 24 25.71 16.39 2.65
C ILE A 24 25.83 14.93 2.24
N SER A 25 26.84 14.25 2.76
CA SER A 25 26.88 12.79 2.85
C SER A 25 26.11 12.39 4.10
N LEU A 26 25.15 11.48 3.97
CA LEU A 26 24.54 10.79 5.12
C LEU A 26 25.60 9.85 5.72
N GLN A 27 26.41 10.36 6.65
CA GLN A 27 27.19 9.53 7.54
C GLN A 27 26.31 9.14 8.72
N PHE A 28 25.99 7.85 8.80
CA PHE A 28 25.52 7.26 10.05
C PHE A 28 26.70 7.25 11.03
N ASP A 29 26.57 8.01 12.10
CA ASP A 29 27.55 8.01 13.19
C ASP A 29 27.53 6.66 13.90
N THR A 30 28.58 5.85 13.69
CA THR A 30 28.79 4.55 14.32
C THR A 30 29.65 4.65 15.59
N SER A 31 29.60 5.77 16.30
CA SER A 31 30.34 5.90 17.57
C SER A 31 29.60 5.24 18.76
N PHE A 32 29.41 3.92 18.71
CA PHE A 32 29.21 3.11 19.91
C PHE A 32 30.42 2.21 20.10
N ARG A 33 31.41 2.69 20.87
CA ARG A 33 32.43 1.82 21.45
C ARG A 33 31.81 1.08 22.62
N SER A 34 31.39 -0.17 22.41
CA SER A 34 31.25 -1.12 23.51
C SER A 34 32.41 -2.11 23.46
N SER A 35 33.11 -2.20 24.57
CA SER A 35 34.14 -3.20 24.83
C SER A 35 33.50 -4.59 24.94
N SER A 36 33.50 -5.37 23.87
CA SER A 36 33.28 -6.81 23.93
C SER A 36 34.06 -7.49 22.79
N LYS A 37 34.74 -8.58 23.16
CA LYS A 37 35.63 -9.37 22.30
C LYS A 37 34.92 -9.84 21.03
N PRO A 38 35.65 -10.00 19.90
CA PRO A 38 35.05 -10.43 18.65
C PRO A 38 34.55 -11.87 18.76
N VAL A 39 33.23 -12.05 18.57
CA VAL A 39 32.63 -13.37 18.35
C VAL A 39 32.90 -13.75 16.89
N ARG A 40 33.57 -14.87 16.66
CA ARG A 40 33.81 -15.41 15.33
C ARG A 40 32.46 -15.79 14.70
N PRO A 41 32.20 -15.47 13.43
CA PRO A 41 31.00 -15.95 12.73
C PRO A 41 31.07 -17.47 12.62
N VAL A 42 29.96 -18.12 12.99
CA VAL A 42 29.74 -19.54 12.75
C VAL A 42 29.34 -19.67 11.27
N PRO A 43 30.02 -20.51 10.47
CA PRO A 43 29.61 -20.73 9.09
C PRO A 43 28.30 -21.50 9.06
N LEU A 44 27.36 -21.03 8.26
CA LEU A 44 26.16 -21.79 7.89
C LEU A 44 26.59 -23.00 7.04
N PRO A 45 26.04 -24.20 7.24
CA PRO A 45 26.41 -25.36 6.46
C PRO A 45 25.98 -25.21 5.00
N PHE A 46 26.94 -25.23 4.11
CA PHE A 46 26.70 -25.45 2.68
C PHE A 46 26.22 -26.88 2.50
N PHE A 47 25.05 -27.05 1.87
CA PHE A 47 24.63 -28.33 1.33
C PHE A 47 25.32 -28.51 -0.03
N GLU A 48 26.30 -29.37 -0.08
CA GLU A 48 26.82 -29.93 -1.33
C GLU A 48 25.80 -30.94 -1.87
N GLU A 49 25.35 -30.70 -3.10
CA GLU A 49 24.60 -31.70 -3.87
C GLU A 49 25.55 -32.84 -4.23
N LYS A 50 25.27 -34.06 -3.70
CA LYS A 50 25.81 -35.31 -4.25
C LYS A 50 24.78 -35.84 -5.26
N GLU A 51 25.21 -35.93 -6.50
CA GLU A 51 24.63 -36.82 -7.50
C GLU A 51 24.94 -38.23 -7.06
N ASP A 52 23.88 -39.06 -6.85
CA ASP A 52 24.00 -40.51 -7.05
C ASP A 52 22.62 -41.20 -7.05
N GLY A 53 22.39 -41.96 -8.12
CA GLY A 53 21.82 -43.28 -8.13
C GLY A 53 20.32 -43.45 -7.82
N ALA A 54 19.50 -43.51 -8.86
CA ALA A 54 18.16 -44.06 -8.78
C ALA A 54 18.20 -45.61 -8.62
N PRO A 55 17.42 -46.22 -7.73
CA PRO A 55 17.06 -47.61 -7.87
C PRO A 55 15.68 -47.74 -8.54
N ARG A 56 15.67 -48.53 -9.61
CA ARG A 56 14.47 -49.10 -10.22
C ARG A 56 13.81 -50.07 -9.23
N PHE A 57 12.50 -50.01 -9.10
CA PHE A 57 11.70 -51.10 -8.55
C PHE A 57 10.81 -51.67 -9.65
N GLU A 58 11.00 -52.97 -9.84
CA GLU A 58 10.22 -53.81 -10.74
C GLU A 58 8.86 -54.15 -10.15
N ASN A 59 7.89 -54.31 -11.04
CA ASN A 59 6.55 -54.82 -10.76
C ASN A 59 6.59 -56.26 -10.27
N GLY A 60 5.82 -56.55 -9.23
CA GLY A 60 5.48 -57.93 -8.82
C GLY A 60 4.02 -57.94 -8.34
N GLU A 61 3.15 -58.45 -9.21
CA GLU A 61 1.80 -58.86 -8.82
C GLU A 61 1.89 -60.08 -7.88
N GLN A 62 1.09 -60.14 -6.82
CA GLN A 62 0.34 -61.33 -6.43
C GLN A 62 -0.71 -61.09 -5.35
N ASN A 63 -1.84 -61.74 -5.56
CA ASN A 63 -3.06 -61.86 -4.78
C ASN A 63 -2.89 -62.41 -3.36
N GLY A 64 -3.83 -62.05 -2.47
CA GLY A 64 -4.07 -62.83 -1.25
C GLY A 64 -5.05 -62.14 -0.28
N HIS A 65 -6.24 -62.69 -0.19
CA HIS A 65 -7.25 -62.40 0.84
C HIS A 65 -6.73 -62.65 2.25
N SER A 66 -7.14 -61.82 3.22
CA SER A 66 -7.86 -62.28 4.44
C SER A 66 -8.26 -61.07 5.32
N ASN A 67 -9.49 -61.15 5.80
CA ASN A 67 -10.07 -60.35 6.88
C ASN A 67 -9.28 -60.53 8.16
N ASP A 68 -9.19 -59.48 8.95
CA ASP A 68 -9.33 -59.58 10.41
C ASP A 68 -9.53 -58.15 11.00
N ASP A 69 -10.71 -58.01 11.57
CA ASP A 69 -11.10 -56.86 12.43
C ASP A 69 -10.41 -56.99 13.79
N GLU A 70 -9.54 -56.09 14.16
CA GLU A 70 -9.09 -55.95 15.55
C GLU A 70 -9.61 -54.65 16.18
N GLU A 71 -10.63 -54.82 17.03
CA GLU A 71 -11.10 -53.85 18.00
C GLU A 71 -10.00 -53.49 19.01
N ILE A 72 -9.56 -52.24 19.05
CA ILE A 72 -8.73 -51.76 20.15
C ILE A 72 -9.64 -51.35 21.32
N ARG A 73 -9.79 -52.25 22.31
CA ARG A 73 -10.36 -51.95 23.61
C ARG A 73 -9.34 -51.25 24.51
N ILE A 74 -9.60 -49.97 24.81
CA ILE A 74 -8.87 -49.27 25.89
C ILE A 74 -9.55 -49.58 27.20
N LEU A 75 -8.93 -50.41 28.03
CA LEU A 75 -9.33 -50.68 29.40
C LEU A 75 -8.80 -49.60 30.36
N GLY A 76 -9.67 -48.70 30.77
CA GLY A 76 -9.41 -47.79 31.88
C GLY A 76 -9.88 -48.44 33.21
N GLN A 77 -8.96 -48.99 33.97
CA GLN A 77 -9.26 -49.40 35.35
C GLN A 77 -9.13 -48.23 36.31
N SER A 78 -10.27 -47.77 36.89
CA SER A 78 -10.32 -46.87 37.99
C SER A 78 -10.26 -47.67 39.29
N MET A 79 -9.17 -47.49 40.07
CA MET A 79 -9.09 -48.01 41.45
C MET A 79 -9.89 -47.15 42.41
N CYS A 80 -10.99 -47.65 42.89
CA CYS A 80 -11.80 -47.04 43.93
C CYS A 80 -11.28 -47.47 45.31
N VAL A 81 -10.65 -46.57 46.08
CA VAL A 81 -10.29 -46.83 47.49
C VAL A 81 -11.44 -46.35 48.36
N LYS A 82 -12.18 -47.32 48.96
CA LYS A 82 -13.19 -47.03 50.00
C LYS A 82 -12.48 -46.73 51.31
N ARG A 83 -12.65 -45.49 51.83
CA ARG A 83 -12.48 -45.18 53.27
C ARG A 83 -13.83 -44.83 53.86
N GLN A 84 -14.35 -45.70 54.71
CA GLN A 84 -15.45 -45.39 55.62
C GLN A 84 -14.93 -44.45 56.70
N ARG A 85 -15.63 -43.34 56.91
CA ARG A 85 -15.66 -42.61 58.20
C ARG A 85 -17.07 -42.05 58.42
N ASP A 86 -17.70 -42.53 59.50
CA ASP A 86 -18.91 -41.98 60.01
C ASP A 86 -18.70 -40.55 60.56
N SER A 87 -19.51 -39.64 60.11
CA SER A 87 -19.77 -38.37 60.80
C SER A 87 -21.09 -37.77 60.32
N LYS A 88 -21.86 -37.28 61.31
CA LYS A 88 -23.21 -36.76 61.23
C LYS A 88 -23.45 -35.69 60.17
N PRO A 89 -24.68 -35.55 59.63
CA PRO A 89 -24.99 -34.58 58.61
C PRO A 89 -25.04 -33.16 59.15
N VAL A 90 -24.08 -32.31 58.77
CA VAL A 90 -24.22 -30.86 58.90
C VAL A 90 -24.92 -30.40 57.59
N SER A 91 -26.14 -29.86 57.74
CA SER A 91 -26.94 -29.30 56.69
C SER A 91 -26.25 -28.02 56.12
N ASN A 92 -25.41 -28.16 55.14
CA ASN A 92 -25.02 -27.05 54.32
C ASN A 92 -25.98 -26.92 53.13
N PRO A 93 -26.52 -25.72 52.80
CA PRO A 93 -27.34 -25.55 51.61
C PRO A 93 -26.43 -25.78 50.38
N CYS A 94 -26.60 -26.96 49.80
CA CYS A 94 -25.91 -27.35 48.57
C CYS A 94 -26.22 -26.30 47.49
N LYS A 95 -25.23 -25.43 47.15
CA LYS A 95 -25.26 -24.71 45.91
C LYS A 95 -25.39 -25.76 44.83
N ARG A 96 -26.54 -25.86 44.16
CA ARG A 96 -26.70 -26.69 42.97
C ARG A 96 -25.62 -26.25 42.01
N LEU A 97 -24.56 -27.04 41.85
CA LEU A 97 -23.62 -26.92 40.74
C LEU A 97 -24.47 -27.03 39.48
N ALA A 98 -24.51 -25.98 38.69
CA ALA A 98 -25.17 -26.04 37.40
C ALA A 98 -24.63 -27.26 36.65
N ALA A 99 -25.53 -28.11 36.16
CA ALA A 99 -25.12 -29.29 35.38
C ALA A 99 -24.24 -28.83 34.23
N GLU A 100 -23.10 -29.50 34.02
CA GLU A 100 -22.23 -29.21 32.88
C GLU A 100 -23.04 -29.32 31.58
N PRO A 101 -22.90 -28.36 30.64
CA PRO A 101 -23.58 -28.41 29.37
C PRO A 101 -23.24 -29.71 28.61
N SER A 102 -24.24 -30.32 27.97
CA SER A 102 -24.02 -31.50 27.12
C SER A 102 -22.99 -31.21 26.00
N LEU A 103 -22.36 -32.25 25.46
CA LEU A 103 -21.40 -32.11 24.36
C LEU A 103 -22.02 -31.36 23.17
N GLU A 104 -23.29 -31.60 22.86
CA GLU A 104 -23.99 -30.92 21.76
C GLU A 104 -24.25 -29.45 22.08
N GLN A 105 -24.61 -29.11 23.32
CA GLN A 105 -24.75 -27.72 23.73
C GLN A 105 -23.42 -26.96 23.63
N ARG A 106 -22.29 -27.58 24.00
CA ARG A 106 -20.96 -26.97 23.85
C ARG A 106 -20.59 -26.77 22.38
N ARG A 107 -20.86 -27.74 21.52
CA ARG A 107 -20.66 -27.63 20.07
C ARG A 107 -21.53 -26.53 19.45
N ALA A 108 -22.79 -26.46 19.84
CA ALA A 108 -23.73 -25.44 19.39
C ALA A 108 -23.28 -24.04 19.79
N ALA A 109 -22.82 -23.87 21.04
CA ALA A 109 -22.31 -22.59 21.54
C ALA A 109 -21.08 -22.12 20.75
N VAL A 110 -20.11 -23.00 20.48
CA VAL A 110 -18.91 -22.65 19.67
C VAL A 110 -19.29 -22.29 18.25
N ARG A 111 -20.22 -23.06 17.62
CA ARG A 111 -20.70 -22.74 16.27
C ARG A 111 -21.44 -21.40 16.23
N SER A 112 -22.31 -21.12 17.18
CA SER A 112 -23.05 -19.87 17.26
C SER A 112 -22.12 -18.68 17.44
N TRP A 113 -21.16 -18.77 18.36
CA TRP A 113 -20.15 -17.73 18.56
C TRP A 113 -19.30 -17.48 17.31
N GLY A 114 -18.83 -18.56 16.64
CA GLY A 114 -17.98 -18.46 15.46
C GLY A 114 -18.70 -17.98 14.19
N ASN A 115 -20.05 -17.96 14.18
CA ASN A 115 -20.85 -17.52 13.02
C ASN A 115 -21.56 -16.19 13.24
N GLN A 116 -21.25 -15.47 14.31
CA GLN A 116 -21.80 -14.14 14.54
C GLN A 116 -21.39 -13.18 13.42
N ARG A 117 -22.33 -12.35 12.97
CA ARG A 117 -22.01 -11.23 12.07
C ARG A 117 -21.27 -10.13 12.83
N LEU A 118 -20.59 -9.25 12.11
CA LEU A 118 -19.85 -8.15 12.71
C LEU A 118 -20.72 -7.30 13.65
N GLU A 119 -21.95 -6.98 13.22
CA GLU A 119 -22.87 -6.16 14.00
C GLU A 119 -23.34 -6.83 15.31
N GLU A 120 -23.26 -8.17 15.38
CA GLU A 120 -23.58 -8.96 16.57
C GLU A 120 -22.35 -9.14 17.47
N ALA A 121 -21.19 -9.40 16.83
CA ALA A 121 -19.93 -9.64 17.53
C ALA A 121 -19.30 -8.36 18.07
N ASP A 122 -19.37 -7.28 17.29
CA ASP A 122 -18.84 -5.95 17.65
C ASP A 122 -19.68 -4.83 17.02
N PRO A 123 -20.79 -4.45 17.68
CA PRO A 123 -21.65 -3.36 17.20
C PRO A 123 -20.95 -2.02 17.07
N GLU A 124 -19.93 -1.75 17.89
CA GLU A 124 -19.19 -0.49 17.89
C GLU A 124 -18.35 -0.35 16.62
N VAL A 125 -17.59 -1.37 16.25
CA VAL A 125 -16.83 -1.41 15.00
C VAL A 125 -17.77 -1.38 13.80
N GLY A 126 -18.88 -2.14 13.85
CA GLY A 126 -19.91 -2.14 12.81
C GLY A 126 -20.47 -0.75 12.52
N GLU A 127 -20.76 0.02 13.57
CA GLU A 127 -21.26 1.40 13.46
C GLU A 127 -20.19 2.37 12.90
N ILE A 128 -18.93 2.22 13.30
CA ILE A 128 -17.82 3.02 12.77
C ILE A 128 -17.64 2.76 11.28
N MET A 129 -17.70 1.50 10.84
CA MET A 129 -17.60 1.15 9.41
C MET A 129 -18.76 1.74 8.60
N LYS A 130 -19.98 1.76 9.12
CA LYS A 130 -21.13 2.43 8.47
C LYS A 130 -20.90 3.93 8.33
N LYS A 131 -20.36 4.60 9.35
CA LYS A 131 -20.01 6.02 9.30
C LYS A 131 -18.93 6.31 8.25
N GLU A 132 -17.90 5.46 8.15
CA GLU A 132 -16.88 5.61 7.10
C GLU A 132 -17.46 5.39 5.69
N LYS A 133 -18.31 4.37 5.50
CA LYS A 133 -19.03 4.18 4.25
C LYS A 133 -19.82 5.44 3.87
N GLN A 134 -20.59 5.99 4.81
CA GLN A 134 -21.36 7.22 4.59
C GLN A 134 -20.46 8.41 4.26
N ARG A 135 -19.31 8.54 4.94
CA ARG A 135 -18.33 9.59 4.64
C ARG A 135 -17.86 9.50 3.18
N GLN A 136 -17.53 8.31 2.71
CA GLN A 136 -17.09 8.08 1.33
C GLN A 136 -18.20 8.36 0.30
N VAL A 137 -19.45 7.98 0.59
CA VAL A 137 -20.60 8.25 -0.30
C VAL A 137 -20.87 9.74 -0.44
N LEU A 138 -20.82 10.49 0.66
CA LEU A 138 -21.11 11.92 0.71
C LEU A 138 -19.91 12.82 0.39
N GLY A 139 -18.71 12.24 0.20
CA GLY A 139 -17.47 12.97 -0.03
C GLY A 139 -16.97 12.95 -1.47
N ILE A 140 -16.08 13.86 -1.77
CA ILE A 140 -15.26 13.90 -2.98
C ILE A 140 -13.84 13.46 -2.60
N GLU A 141 -13.40 12.30 -3.11
CA GLU A 141 -12.10 11.70 -2.81
C GLU A 141 -11.10 12.05 -3.92
N LEU A 142 -10.14 12.89 -3.59
CA LEU A 142 -9.11 13.41 -4.52
C LEU A 142 -7.68 13.03 -4.11
N ILE A 143 -7.51 12.14 -3.15
CA ILE A 143 -6.18 11.62 -2.83
C ILE A 143 -5.70 10.77 -4.00
N ALA A 144 -4.63 11.22 -4.69
CA ALA A 144 -4.14 10.60 -5.92
C ALA A 144 -3.66 9.14 -5.74
N SER A 145 -3.40 8.72 -4.51
CA SER A 145 -3.00 7.35 -4.15
C SER A 145 -4.14 6.49 -3.61
N GLU A 146 -5.39 6.95 -3.69
CA GLU A 146 -6.57 6.20 -3.29
C GLU A 146 -7.47 5.91 -4.48
N ASN A 147 -8.25 4.84 -4.36
CA ASN A 147 -9.24 4.42 -5.36
C ASN A 147 -10.31 3.56 -4.69
N PHE A 148 -11.44 3.41 -5.36
CA PHE A 148 -12.52 2.51 -4.95
C PHE A 148 -12.35 1.16 -5.62
N VAL A 149 -12.09 0.12 -4.82
CA VAL A 149 -12.00 -1.26 -5.32
C VAL A 149 -13.38 -1.80 -5.70
N CYS A 150 -13.42 -2.79 -6.59
CA CYS A 150 -14.67 -3.46 -6.95
C CYS A 150 -15.09 -4.45 -5.86
N ARG A 151 -16.39 -4.81 -5.85
CA ARG A 151 -17.00 -5.75 -4.90
C ARG A 151 -16.27 -7.10 -4.86
N ALA A 152 -15.90 -7.67 -6.00
CA ALA A 152 -15.19 -8.95 -6.08
C ALA A 152 -13.84 -8.95 -5.33
N VAL A 153 -13.13 -7.80 -5.29
CA VAL A 153 -11.89 -7.65 -4.50
C VAL A 153 -12.21 -7.66 -3.00
N MET A 154 -13.27 -6.96 -2.58
CA MET A 154 -13.70 -6.96 -1.18
C MET A 154 -14.16 -8.35 -0.71
N GLU A 155 -14.92 -9.08 -1.51
CA GLU A 155 -15.36 -10.45 -1.24
C GLU A 155 -14.15 -11.40 -1.10
N ALA A 156 -13.13 -11.27 -1.95
CA ALA A 156 -11.92 -12.07 -1.85
C ALA A 156 -11.11 -11.78 -0.58
N LEU A 157 -11.01 -10.51 -0.17
CA LEU A 157 -10.32 -10.10 1.05
C LEU A 157 -11.03 -10.60 2.31
N GLY A 158 -12.36 -10.60 2.32
CA GLY A 158 -13.19 -11.10 3.43
C GLY A 158 -13.46 -12.61 3.39
N SER A 159 -12.66 -13.39 2.64
CA SER A 159 -12.87 -14.82 2.49
C SER A 159 -12.09 -15.66 3.53
N HIS A 160 -12.42 -16.97 3.58
CA HIS A 160 -11.75 -17.96 4.42
C HIS A 160 -10.26 -18.18 4.08
N LEU A 161 -9.75 -17.60 2.99
CA LEU A 161 -8.31 -17.56 2.69
C LEU A 161 -7.49 -16.87 3.77
N THR A 162 -8.12 -15.97 4.54
CA THR A 162 -7.55 -15.33 5.74
C THR A 162 -7.02 -16.34 6.77
N ASN A 163 -7.55 -17.57 6.81
CA ASN A 163 -7.16 -18.61 7.76
C ASN A 163 -5.85 -19.32 7.42
N LYS A 164 -5.24 -19.03 6.25
CA LYS A 164 -4.07 -19.80 5.77
C LYS A 164 -2.73 -19.16 6.08
N TYR A 165 -1.83 -19.99 6.60
CA TYR A 165 -0.40 -19.74 6.60
C TYR A 165 0.22 -20.23 5.30
N SER A 166 0.90 -19.34 4.54
CA SER A 166 1.47 -19.64 3.23
C SER A 166 2.89 -19.10 3.04
N GLU A 167 3.68 -19.16 4.11
CA GLU A 167 5.10 -18.79 4.08
C GLU A 167 5.88 -19.64 3.08
N GLY A 168 6.81 -19.03 2.38
CA GLY A 168 7.58 -19.66 1.30
C GLY A 168 6.99 -19.39 -0.07
N MET A 169 7.50 -20.09 -1.07
CA MET A 169 7.06 -20.00 -2.47
C MET A 169 6.13 -21.15 -2.82
N PRO A 170 5.27 -21.03 -3.83
CA PRO A 170 4.46 -22.14 -4.32
C PRO A 170 5.31 -23.35 -4.70
N GLY A 171 4.87 -24.51 -4.25
CA GLY A 171 5.64 -25.75 -4.35
C GLY A 171 6.77 -25.88 -3.33
N ALA A 172 7.07 -24.85 -2.56
CA ALA A 172 8.11 -24.82 -1.52
C ALA A 172 7.63 -24.04 -0.28
N ARG A 173 6.46 -24.42 0.24
CA ARG A 173 5.84 -23.82 1.44
C ARG A 173 6.41 -24.43 2.71
N TYR A 174 6.51 -23.59 3.74
CA TYR A 174 6.88 -24.07 5.07
C TYR A 174 5.79 -24.96 5.70
N TYR A 175 4.51 -24.63 5.49
CA TYR A 175 3.35 -25.38 5.98
C TYR A 175 2.64 -26.16 4.87
N THR A 176 2.01 -27.28 5.23
CA THR A 176 1.16 -28.08 4.33
C THR A 176 -0.22 -27.46 4.10
N GLY A 177 -1.01 -28.03 3.17
CA GLY A 177 -2.38 -27.58 2.88
C GLY A 177 -2.45 -26.31 2.05
N ASN A 178 -1.43 -25.99 1.26
CA ASN A 178 -1.34 -24.77 0.45
C ASN A 178 -1.61 -24.99 -1.05
N GLN A 179 -2.08 -26.17 -1.46
CA GLN A 179 -2.27 -26.52 -2.87
C GLN A 179 -3.19 -25.54 -3.63
N PHE A 180 -4.17 -24.92 -2.97
CA PHE A 180 -5.05 -23.91 -3.58
C PHE A 180 -4.46 -22.51 -3.49
N ILE A 181 -3.74 -22.20 -2.44
CA ILE A 181 -2.99 -20.93 -2.34
C ILE A 181 -1.92 -20.89 -3.44
N ASP A 182 -1.24 -22.00 -3.68
CA ASP A 182 -0.25 -22.12 -4.76
C ASP A 182 -0.88 -21.84 -6.14
N GLN A 183 -2.08 -22.36 -6.39
CA GLN A 183 -2.81 -22.10 -7.63
C GLN A 183 -3.18 -20.61 -7.76
N ILE A 184 -3.70 -20.01 -6.68
CA ILE A 184 -4.03 -18.56 -6.66
C ILE A 184 -2.78 -17.74 -6.90
N GLU A 185 -1.69 -18.02 -6.22
CA GLU A 185 -0.45 -17.30 -6.38
C GLU A 185 0.16 -17.51 -7.77
N THR A 186 0.13 -18.72 -8.35
CA THR A 186 0.54 -19.01 -9.73
C THR A 186 -0.28 -18.19 -10.73
N LEU A 187 -1.60 -18.24 -10.61
CA LEU A 187 -2.50 -17.49 -11.48
C LEU A 187 -2.26 -15.97 -11.39
N CYS A 188 -1.90 -15.48 -10.21
CA CYS A 188 -1.54 -14.12 -10.03
C CYS A 188 -0.23 -13.73 -10.76
N HIS A 189 0.90 -14.48 -10.86
CA HIS A 189 2.09 -14.18 -11.67
C HIS A 189 1.77 -14.14 -13.16
N GLU A 190 1.03 -15.13 -13.64
CA GLU A 190 0.65 -15.19 -15.05
C GLU A 190 -0.12 -13.94 -15.45
N ARG A 191 -1.11 -13.54 -14.64
CA ARG A 191 -1.92 -12.35 -14.88
C ARG A 191 -1.13 -11.05 -14.71
N ALA A 192 -0.17 -10.98 -13.80
CA ALA A 192 0.70 -9.82 -13.65
C ALA A 192 1.54 -9.60 -14.89
N LEU A 193 2.17 -10.65 -15.41
CA LEU A 193 2.95 -10.56 -16.64
C LEU A 193 2.05 -10.20 -17.83
N ALA A 194 0.88 -10.83 -17.95
CA ALA A 194 -0.07 -10.56 -19.03
C ALA A 194 -0.62 -9.12 -18.98
N ALA A 195 -0.93 -8.59 -17.80
CA ALA A 195 -1.45 -7.23 -17.63
C ALA A 195 -0.51 -6.13 -18.13
N PHE A 196 0.78 -6.41 -18.16
CA PHE A 196 1.81 -5.49 -18.67
C PHE A 196 2.45 -5.97 -19.98
N ASN A 197 1.85 -6.96 -20.65
CA ASN A 197 2.37 -7.56 -21.91
C ASN A 197 3.81 -8.05 -21.81
N LEU A 198 4.18 -8.66 -20.68
CA LEU A 198 5.53 -9.12 -20.41
C LEU A 198 5.72 -10.58 -20.79
N ASP A 199 6.80 -10.84 -21.53
CA ASP A 199 7.27 -12.17 -21.86
C ASP A 199 7.77 -12.88 -20.59
N SER A 200 7.18 -14.02 -20.26
CA SER A 200 7.51 -14.82 -19.09
C SER A 200 8.92 -15.42 -19.13
N GLU A 201 9.56 -15.49 -20.27
CA GLU A 201 10.96 -15.93 -20.38
C GLU A 201 11.95 -14.82 -20.03
N LYS A 202 11.54 -13.55 -20.24
CA LYS A 202 12.38 -12.37 -19.99
C LYS A 202 12.11 -11.72 -18.64
N TRP A 203 10.90 -11.89 -18.08
CA TRP A 203 10.48 -11.23 -16.85
C TRP A 203 10.01 -12.22 -15.79
N GLY A 204 10.46 -12.00 -14.57
CA GLY A 204 9.90 -12.60 -13.37
C GLY A 204 9.07 -11.59 -12.59
N VAL A 205 8.22 -12.09 -11.70
CA VAL A 205 7.40 -11.25 -10.82
C VAL A 205 7.32 -11.85 -9.43
N ASN A 206 7.37 -11.03 -8.40
CA ASN A 206 7.05 -11.38 -7.01
C ASN A 206 5.93 -10.46 -6.53
N VAL A 207 4.93 -11.04 -5.88
CA VAL A 207 3.69 -10.38 -5.51
C VAL A 207 3.37 -10.47 -4.03
N GLN A 208 4.28 -10.97 -3.25
CA GLN A 208 4.14 -11.15 -1.81
C GLN A 208 4.32 -9.88 -0.98
N PRO A 209 4.96 -8.77 -1.46
CA PRO A 209 5.09 -7.57 -0.65
C PRO A 209 3.74 -6.97 -0.25
N TYR A 210 3.61 -6.53 1.01
CA TYR A 210 2.41 -5.87 1.52
C TYR A 210 2.22 -4.44 1.00
N SER A 211 3.28 -3.82 0.49
CA SER A 211 3.28 -2.44 -0.01
C SER A 211 4.43 -2.22 -0.98
N CYS A 212 4.42 -1.09 -1.73
CA CYS A 212 5.58 -0.74 -2.56
C CYS A 212 6.81 -0.42 -1.71
N THR A 213 6.64 0.13 -0.52
CA THR A 213 7.78 0.33 0.41
C THR A 213 8.44 -1.00 0.74
N SER A 214 7.66 -2.04 1.10
CA SER A 214 8.20 -3.39 1.35
C SER A 214 8.85 -3.97 0.09
N ALA A 215 8.26 -3.76 -1.10
CA ALA A 215 8.82 -4.16 -2.38
C ALA A 215 10.17 -3.48 -2.64
N ASN A 216 10.25 -2.15 -2.46
CA ASN A 216 11.48 -1.40 -2.63
C ASN A 216 12.57 -1.86 -1.65
N PHE A 217 12.23 -2.03 -0.37
CA PHE A 217 13.18 -2.53 0.62
C PHE A 217 13.63 -3.96 0.33
N ALA A 218 12.77 -4.84 -0.20
CA ALA A 218 13.15 -6.18 -0.64
C ALA A 218 14.18 -6.13 -1.78
N VAL A 219 13.98 -5.22 -2.75
CA VAL A 219 14.96 -4.97 -3.83
C VAL A 219 16.28 -4.47 -3.26
N TYR A 220 16.24 -3.49 -2.34
CA TYR A 220 17.46 -2.96 -1.71
C TYR A 220 18.21 -4.05 -0.94
N THR A 221 17.49 -4.82 -0.12
CA THR A 221 18.09 -5.93 0.65
C THR A 221 18.72 -6.99 -0.25
N GLY A 222 18.12 -7.25 -1.41
CA GLY A 222 18.61 -8.25 -2.36
C GLY A 222 19.80 -7.79 -3.22
N LEU A 223 19.99 -6.47 -3.40
CA LEU A 223 21.00 -5.93 -4.33
C LEU A 223 22.10 -5.12 -3.66
N LEU A 224 21.90 -4.62 -2.44
CA LEU A 224 22.80 -3.68 -1.79
C LEU A 224 23.49 -4.30 -0.57
N LEU A 225 24.72 -3.88 -0.37
CA LEU A 225 25.46 -4.07 0.87
C LEU A 225 25.42 -2.78 1.70
N PRO A 226 25.63 -2.85 3.03
CA PRO A 226 25.77 -1.67 3.86
C PRO A 226 26.83 -0.71 3.32
N GLY A 227 26.45 0.56 3.08
CA GLY A 227 27.30 1.58 2.47
C GLY A 227 27.11 1.77 0.96
N ASP A 228 26.40 0.88 0.27
CA ASP A 228 26.01 1.10 -1.11
C ASP A 228 25.00 2.25 -1.24
N ARG A 229 25.04 2.97 -2.34
CA ARG A 229 24.31 4.22 -2.57
C ARG A 229 23.13 4.01 -3.51
N ILE A 230 22.02 4.68 -3.20
CA ILE A 230 20.84 4.78 -4.09
C ILE A 230 20.60 6.24 -4.46
N MET A 231 20.05 6.49 -5.63
CA MET A 231 19.69 7.84 -6.11
C MET A 231 18.27 7.81 -6.72
N GLY A 232 17.45 8.76 -6.35
CA GLY A 232 16.09 8.94 -6.88
C GLY A 232 15.57 10.36 -6.66
N LEU A 233 14.32 10.66 -6.97
CA LEU A 233 13.71 11.96 -6.66
C LEU A 233 13.47 12.13 -5.16
N ASP A 234 13.71 13.33 -4.65
CA ASP A 234 13.32 13.70 -3.29
C ASP A 234 11.81 13.98 -3.17
N SER A 235 11.30 14.03 -1.94
CA SER A 235 9.87 14.23 -1.69
C SER A 235 9.34 15.58 -2.19
N PRO A 236 10.02 16.73 -2.06
CA PRO A 236 9.58 18.00 -2.62
C PRO A 236 9.51 18.03 -4.15
N SER A 237 10.31 17.21 -4.82
CA SER A 237 10.33 17.10 -6.29
C SER A 237 9.38 16.03 -6.83
N GLY A 238 8.64 15.37 -5.95
CA GLY A 238 7.68 14.35 -6.30
C GLY A 238 8.13 12.92 -6.09
N GLY A 239 9.29 12.67 -5.46
CA GLY A 239 9.77 11.34 -5.11
C GLY A 239 9.00 10.72 -3.95
N HIS A 240 9.28 9.46 -3.65
CA HIS A 240 8.77 8.74 -2.50
C HIS A 240 9.83 8.67 -1.40
N MET A 241 9.42 8.60 -0.13
CA MET A 241 10.35 8.55 1.03
C MET A 241 11.34 7.39 0.98
N SER A 242 11.08 6.34 0.21
CA SER A 242 11.98 5.20 0.02
C SER A 242 12.99 5.38 -1.11
N HIS A 243 12.99 6.50 -1.86
CA HIS A 243 13.83 6.68 -3.07
C HIS A 243 15.16 7.40 -2.82
N GLY A 244 15.35 8.02 -1.64
CA GLY A 244 16.54 8.84 -1.38
C GLY A 244 16.43 10.24 -1.99
N TRP A 245 17.45 10.75 -2.66
CA TRP A 245 17.64 12.16 -3.03
C TRP A 245 17.76 12.36 -4.56
N TYR A 246 17.30 13.30 -5.34
CA TYR A 246 17.19 14.74 -5.51
C TYR A 246 16.81 15.26 -6.92
N MET A 247 15.90 16.13 -7.15
CA MET A 247 15.96 17.36 -7.99
C MET A 247 14.57 18.03 -8.11
N PRO A 248 14.46 19.37 -8.12
CA PRO A 248 13.18 20.08 -8.09
C PRO A 248 12.64 20.43 -9.48
N GLY A 249 11.29 20.40 -9.63
CA GLY A 249 10.59 20.83 -10.83
C GLY A 249 10.56 19.77 -11.94
N TYR A 250 10.84 20.14 -13.19
CA TYR A 250 11.13 19.19 -14.25
C TYR A 250 12.46 18.51 -13.99
N ILE A 251 12.56 17.22 -14.33
CA ILE A 251 13.82 16.48 -14.19
C ILE A 251 14.82 17.08 -15.19
N ASP A 252 15.91 17.62 -14.64
CA ASP A 252 17.05 18.07 -15.42
C ASP A 252 17.97 16.87 -15.62
N TYR A 253 17.84 16.22 -16.76
CA TYR A 253 18.56 14.98 -17.07
C TYR A 253 20.07 15.16 -17.19
N ASP A 254 20.54 16.35 -17.56
CA ASP A 254 21.98 16.60 -17.71
C ASP A 254 22.63 16.75 -16.32
N LYS A 255 21.98 17.48 -15.41
CA LYS A 255 22.43 17.53 -14.01
C LYS A 255 22.26 16.19 -13.28
N LEU A 256 21.22 15.44 -13.60
CA LEU A 256 21.06 14.09 -13.05
C LEU A 256 22.22 13.19 -13.48
N GLU A 257 22.64 13.27 -14.76
CA GLU A 257 23.76 12.51 -15.29
C GLU A 257 25.09 12.90 -14.61
N GLU A 258 25.39 14.20 -14.53
CA GLU A 258 26.58 14.73 -13.83
C GLU A 258 26.65 14.19 -12.40
N LYS A 259 25.55 14.35 -11.63
CA LYS A 259 25.48 13.86 -10.25
C LYS A 259 25.56 12.33 -10.15
N ALA A 260 24.96 11.59 -11.06
CA ALA A 260 25.01 10.12 -11.04
C ALA A 260 26.42 9.59 -11.31
N ILE A 261 27.19 10.26 -12.18
CA ILE A 261 28.59 9.92 -12.45
C ILE A 261 29.46 10.15 -11.21
N ASP A 262 29.26 11.27 -10.52
CA ASP A 262 30.03 11.62 -9.30
C ASP A 262 29.63 10.74 -8.12
N TYR A 263 28.31 10.57 -7.90
CA TYR A 263 27.77 9.86 -6.77
C TYR A 263 27.90 8.34 -6.91
N ARG A 264 27.90 7.80 -8.13
CA ARG A 264 28.02 6.36 -8.48
C ARG A 264 27.03 5.50 -7.68
N PRO A 265 25.71 5.71 -7.84
CA PRO A 265 24.73 4.89 -7.17
C PRO A 265 24.80 3.44 -7.66
N LYS A 266 24.51 2.47 -6.79
CA LYS A 266 24.26 1.08 -7.19
C LYS A 266 22.88 0.92 -7.82
N ILE A 267 21.90 1.70 -7.37
CA ILE A 267 20.55 1.75 -7.92
C ILE A 267 20.21 3.19 -8.24
N LEU A 268 19.84 3.45 -9.51
CA LEU A 268 19.20 4.68 -9.95
C LEU A 268 17.69 4.42 -10.04
N ILE A 269 16.90 5.25 -9.36
CA ILE A 269 15.44 5.07 -9.24
C ILE A 269 14.73 6.13 -10.07
N CYS A 270 13.90 5.70 -11.03
CA CYS A 270 12.91 6.52 -11.72
C CYS A 270 11.50 6.19 -11.20
N GLY A 271 10.57 7.13 -11.35
CA GLY A 271 9.23 7.04 -10.77
C GLY A 271 9.07 7.93 -9.55
N GLY A 272 7.83 8.22 -9.18
CA GLY A 272 7.56 9.16 -8.09
C GLY A 272 6.12 9.15 -7.60
N SER A 273 5.91 9.82 -6.46
CA SER A 273 4.60 9.95 -5.81
C SER A 273 3.81 11.18 -6.27
N SER A 274 4.49 12.23 -6.72
CA SER A 274 3.89 13.53 -6.98
C SER A 274 4.49 14.22 -8.22
N TYR A 275 4.98 13.44 -9.17
CA TYR A 275 5.51 13.97 -10.43
C TYR A 275 4.42 13.90 -11.52
N PRO A 276 3.90 15.03 -12.01
CA PRO A 276 2.73 15.04 -12.89
C PRO A 276 3.05 14.95 -14.38
N ARG A 277 4.29 14.64 -14.75
CA ARG A 277 4.76 14.57 -16.14
C ARG A 277 5.21 13.17 -16.53
N GLU A 278 5.38 12.96 -17.84
CA GLU A 278 5.98 11.74 -18.39
C GLU A 278 7.45 11.61 -17.99
N TRP A 279 7.94 10.37 -17.96
CA TRP A 279 9.30 10.00 -17.60
C TRP A 279 10.07 9.64 -18.88
N ASP A 280 11.23 10.21 -19.09
CA ASP A 280 12.14 9.77 -20.15
C ASP A 280 12.99 8.59 -19.65
N TYR A 281 12.41 7.40 -19.71
CA TYR A 281 13.09 6.17 -19.27
C TYR A 281 14.32 5.85 -20.14
N ALA A 282 14.32 6.24 -21.42
CA ALA A 282 15.47 6.04 -22.29
C ALA A 282 16.68 6.85 -21.81
N ARG A 283 16.45 8.09 -21.39
CA ARG A 283 17.50 8.95 -20.82
C ARG A 283 17.97 8.42 -19.46
N PHE A 284 17.06 7.96 -18.61
CA PHE A 284 17.43 7.27 -17.35
C PHE A 284 18.29 6.03 -17.61
N ARG A 285 17.97 5.22 -18.64
CA ARG A 285 18.75 4.03 -19.00
C ARG A 285 20.18 4.41 -19.42
N GLN A 286 20.33 5.42 -20.26
CA GLN A 286 21.64 5.92 -20.68
C GLN A 286 22.48 6.36 -19.48
N ILE A 287 21.88 7.10 -18.53
CA ILE A 287 22.56 7.56 -17.33
C ILE A 287 22.97 6.36 -16.44
N ALA A 288 22.06 5.41 -16.22
CA ALA A 288 22.33 4.22 -15.44
C ALA A 288 23.48 3.38 -16.05
N ASP A 289 23.49 3.22 -17.37
CA ASP A 289 24.57 2.51 -18.07
C ASP A 289 25.92 3.20 -17.93
N ARG A 290 25.94 4.54 -17.99
CA ARG A 290 27.19 5.32 -17.84
C ARG A 290 27.78 5.26 -16.42
N CYS A 291 26.95 5.22 -15.38
CA CYS A 291 27.42 5.11 -13.99
C CYS A 291 27.46 3.66 -13.45
N GLY A 292 27.02 2.67 -14.27
CA GLY A 292 27.00 1.26 -13.90
C GLY A 292 25.94 0.90 -12.84
N ALA A 293 24.83 1.66 -12.79
CA ALA A 293 23.74 1.44 -11.84
C ALA A 293 22.68 0.49 -12.40
N VAL A 294 22.04 -0.28 -11.51
CA VAL A 294 20.76 -0.93 -11.80
C VAL A 294 19.69 0.14 -11.95
N LEU A 295 18.94 0.12 -13.03
CA LEU A 295 17.82 1.03 -13.22
C LEU A 295 16.53 0.41 -12.65
N MET A 296 15.99 1.02 -11.61
CA MET A 296 14.76 0.61 -10.94
C MET A 296 13.66 1.64 -11.17
N CYS A 297 12.46 1.20 -11.57
CA CYS A 297 11.29 2.07 -11.64
C CYS A 297 10.29 1.75 -10.53
N ASP A 298 9.93 2.74 -9.73
CA ASP A 298 8.74 2.67 -8.87
C ASP A 298 7.56 3.30 -9.63
N MET A 299 6.78 2.46 -10.33
CA MET A 299 5.62 2.91 -11.10
C MET A 299 4.32 2.95 -10.30
N ALA A 300 4.38 2.93 -8.97
CA ALA A 300 3.20 2.76 -8.10
C ALA A 300 2.05 3.72 -8.42
N HIS A 301 2.33 4.97 -8.77
CA HIS A 301 1.30 5.94 -9.10
C HIS A 301 0.73 5.78 -10.51
N ILE A 302 1.54 5.39 -11.46
CA ILE A 302 1.18 5.32 -12.88
C ILE A 302 0.94 3.90 -13.39
N SER A 303 1.01 2.89 -12.53
CA SER A 303 0.91 1.48 -12.92
C SER A 303 -0.36 1.15 -13.72
N GLY A 304 -1.49 1.78 -13.41
CA GLY A 304 -2.71 1.65 -14.20
C GLY A 304 -2.59 2.23 -15.61
N LEU A 305 -1.93 3.39 -15.76
CA LEU A 305 -1.67 4.00 -17.06
C LEU A 305 -0.70 3.13 -17.90
N VAL A 306 0.35 2.59 -17.27
CA VAL A 306 1.29 1.66 -17.93
C VAL A 306 0.55 0.41 -18.43
N ALA A 307 -0.28 -0.21 -17.60
CA ALA A 307 -1.04 -1.39 -17.96
C ALA A 307 -2.07 -1.11 -19.08
N ALA A 308 -2.66 0.06 -19.08
CA ALA A 308 -3.58 0.52 -20.12
C ALA A 308 -2.86 1.03 -21.40
N GLN A 309 -1.54 1.11 -21.39
CA GLN A 309 -0.71 1.68 -22.49
C GLN A 309 -1.02 3.16 -22.76
N GLU A 310 -1.33 3.92 -21.72
CA GLU A 310 -1.65 5.36 -21.79
C GLU A 310 -0.47 6.26 -21.37
N CYS A 311 0.70 5.66 -21.11
CA CYS A 311 1.98 6.33 -20.89
C CYS A 311 3.12 5.42 -21.33
N VAL A 312 4.33 5.97 -21.38
CA VAL A 312 5.54 5.21 -21.74
C VAL A 312 5.76 4.07 -20.74
N SER A 313 6.07 2.88 -21.25
CA SER A 313 6.35 1.69 -20.46
C SER A 313 7.77 1.71 -19.87
N PRO A 314 7.96 1.54 -18.55
CA PRO A 314 9.28 1.39 -17.96
C PRO A 314 9.94 0.04 -18.27
N PHE A 315 9.17 -0.96 -18.68
CA PHE A 315 9.65 -2.34 -18.87
C PHE A 315 10.65 -2.49 -20.01
N ASP A 316 10.65 -1.58 -20.99
CA ASP A 316 11.61 -1.61 -22.09
C ASP A 316 13.01 -1.20 -21.64
N TYR A 317 13.12 -0.40 -20.58
CA TYR A 317 14.35 0.28 -20.15
C TYR A 317 14.87 -0.19 -18.79
N CYS A 318 13.98 -0.54 -17.86
CA CYS A 318 14.36 -0.82 -16.46
C CYS A 318 14.75 -2.28 -16.24
N ASP A 319 15.61 -2.52 -15.26
CA ASP A 319 16.01 -3.86 -14.81
C ASP A 319 15.01 -4.42 -13.80
N ILE A 320 14.48 -3.53 -12.95
CA ILE A 320 13.48 -3.84 -11.92
C ILE A 320 12.38 -2.79 -11.97
N VAL A 321 11.13 -3.26 -11.82
CA VAL A 321 9.96 -2.38 -11.72
C VAL A 321 9.15 -2.78 -10.50
N THR A 322 8.90 -1.83 -9.60
CA THR A 322 8.04 -2.02 -8.43
C THR A 322 6.75 -1.26 -8.56
N SER A 323 5.71 -1.72 -7.89
CA SER A 323 4.42 -1.03 -7.84
C SER A 323 3.64 -1.35 -6.58
N THR A 324 2.65 -0.51 -6.29
CA THR A 324 1.49 -0.86 -5.46
C THR A 324 0.40 -1.46 -6.33
N THR A 325 -0.52 -2.18 -5.69
CA THR A 325 -1.70 -2.74 -6.36
C THR A 325 -2.99 -1.93 -6.11
N HIS A 326 -2.98 -1.02 -5.14
CA HIS A 326 -4.17 -0.34 -4.60
C HIS A 326 -4.35 1.12 -5.05
N LYS A 327 -3.47 1.65 -5.91
CA LYS A 327 -3.60 3.01 -6.46
C LYS A 327 -4.33 2.99 -7.81
N SER A 328 -3.69 3.41 -8.88
CA SER A 328 -4.27 3.39 -10.23
C SER A 328 -4.63 1.99 -10.72
N LEU A 329 -3.96 0.92 -10.28
CA LEU A 329 -4.37 -0.46 -10.57
C LEU A 329 -5.72 -0.87 -9.95
N ARG A 330 -6.24 -0.11 -8.98
CA ARG A 330 -7.57 -0.29 -8.39
C ARG A 330 -7.77 -1.65 -7.70
N GLY A 331 -6.69 -2.23 -7.15
CA GLY A 331 -6.71 -3.52 -6.46
C GLY A 331 -6.66 -3.43 -4.94
N PRO A 332 -6.51 -4.56 -4.25
CA PRO A 332 -6.31 -4.60 -2.81
C PRO A 332 -4.97 -3.96 -2.43
N ARG A 333 -4.78 -3.63 -1.15
CA ARG A 333 -3.48 -3.15 -0.67
C ARG A 333 -2.44 -4.23 -0.78
N GLY A 334 -1.34 -3.91 -1.46
CA GLY A 334 -0.24 -4.82 -1.71
C GLY A 334 0.87 -4.15 -2.51
N GLY A 335 1.97 -4.87 -2.70
CA GLY A 335 3.10 -4.49 -3.54
C GLY A 335 3.44 -5.60 -4.54
N ILE A 336 4.22 -5.24 -5.56
CA ILE A 336 4.64 -6.16 -6.61
C ILE A 336 6.02 -5.75 -7.10
N ILE A 337 6.85 -6.74 -7.42
CA ILE A 337 8.20 -6.57 -7.95
C ILE A 337 8.27 -7.34 -9.26
N PHE A 338 8.55 -6.65 -10.37
CA PHE A 338 8.95 -7.24 -11.63
C PHE A 338 10.46 -7.11 -11.78
N TYR A 339 11.10 -8.14 -12.31
CA TYR A 339 12.55 -8.14 -12.52
C TYR A 339 12.92 -8.86 -13.81
N ARG A 340 13.95 -8.36 -14.50
CA ARG A 340 14.50 -9.05 -15.66
C ARG A 340 15.10 -10.37 -15.23
N ARG A 341 14.77 -11.44 -15.93
CA ARG A 341 15.34 -12.75 -15.67
C ARG A 341 16.75 -12.82 -16.20
N GLY A 342 17.71 -13.21 -15.34
CA GLY A 342 18.89 -13.94 -15.79
C GLY A 342 18.49 -15.39 -16.10
N ALA A 343 19.39 -16.22 -16.57
CA ALA A 343 19.10 -17.53 -17.15
C ALA A 343 18.33 -18.56 -16.27
N LYS A 344 17.94 -18.25 -15.01
CA LYS A 344 17.20 -19.19 -14.12
C LYS A 344 16.37 -18.45 -13.08
N SER A 345 15.03 -18.35 -13.20
CA SER A 345 14.07 -18.22 -12.07
C SER A 345 12.61 -18.42 -12.50
N LYS A 346 11.76 -19.00 -11.62
CA LYS A 346 10.34 -19.37 -11.85
C LYS A 346 9.37 -18.56 -10.99
N LYS A 347 8.12 -18.43 -11.44
CA LYS A 347 6.93 -17.54 -11.32
C LYS A 347 6.15 -17.47 -10.00
N GLN A 348 5.26 -16.42 -9.90
CA GLN A 348 3.82 -16.44 -9.39
C GLN A 348 3.29 -15.11 -8.77
N ALA A 349 2.09 -14.80 -8.55
CA ALA A 349 0.78 -14.33 -8.92
C ALA A 349 -0.11 -13.44 -8.00
N LEU A 350 -0.91 -12.38 -8.41
CA LEU A 350 -2.05 -11.61 -7.84
C LEU A 350 -3.26 -11.63 -8.81
N ALA A 351 -4.28 -12.43 -8.55
CA ALA A 351 -5.13 -12.93 -9.61
C ALA A 351 -6.31 -12.05 -10.08
N ILE A 352 -7.09 -11.40 -9.20
CA ILE A 352 -8.38 -10.81 -9.59
C ILE A 352 -8.23 -9.43 -10.24
N THR A 353 -7.54 -8.53 -9.59
CA THR A 353 -7.30 -7.18 -10.11
C THR A 353 -6.61 -7.21 -11.46
N LEU A 354 -5.61 -8.08 -11.63
CA LEU A 354 -4.84 -8.20 -12.86
C LEU A 354 -5.67 -8.77 -14.03
N LYS A 355 -6.73 -9.54 -13.76
CA LYS A 355 -7.70 -9.93 -14.79
C LYS A 355 -8.49 -8.73 -15.30
N GLN A 356 -8.93 -7.85 -14.41
CA GLN A 356 -9.68 -6.63 -14.80
C GLN A 356 -8.79 -5.64 -15.56
N VAL A 357 -7.55 -5.48 -15.14
CA VAL A 357 -6.57 -4.59 -15.79
C VAL A 357 -6.31 -4.95 -17.26
N ALA A 358 -6.41 -6.22 -17.62
CA ALA A 358 -6.24 -6.69 -18.99
C ALA A 358 -7.47 -6.49 -19.90
N THR A 359 -8.55 -5.84 -19.44
CA THR A 359 -9.79 -5.69 -20.20
C THR A 359 -9.87 -4.35 -20.95
N PRO A 360 -10.62 -4.29 -22.08
CA PRO A 360 -10.87 -3.02 -22.79
C PRO A 360 -11.57 -1.98 -21.91
N GLU A 361 -12.43 -2.41 -20.99
CA GLU A 361 -13.14 -1.53 -20.05
C GLU A 361 -12.18 -0.85 -19.10
N TYR A 362 -11.15 -1.56 -18.63
CA TYR A 362 -10.13 -0.96 -17.78
C TYR A 362 -9.28 0.06 -18.56
N LYS A 363 -8.96 -0.24 -19.82
CA LYS A 363 -8.28 0.72 -20.70
C LYS A 363 -9.12 1.99 -20.88
N ALA A 364 -10.41 1.85 -21.18
CA ALA A 364 -11.34 2.98 -21.28
C ALA A 364 -11.43 3.78 -19.97
N TYR A 365 -11.48 3.09 -18.84
CA TYR A 365 -11.43 3.72 -17.51
C TYR A 365 -10.15 4.55 -17.32
N MET A 366 -8.98 4.02 -17.64
CA MET A 366 -7.70 4.75 -17.46
C MET A 366 -7.57 5.93 -18.44
N GLN A 367 -8.11 5.82 -19.65
CA GLN A 367 -8.23 6.94 -20.59
C GLN A 367 -9.11 8.05 -20.00
N GLN A 368 -10.24 7.68 -19.40
CA GLN A 368 -11.11 8.66 -18.74
C GLN A 368 -10.44 9.31 -17.53
N VAL A 369 -9.69 8.55 -16.73
CA VAL A 369 -8.88 9.09 -15.62
C VAL A 369 -7.93 10.20 -16.11
N LYS A 370 -7.23 9.97 -17.21
CA LYS A 370 -6.30 10.93 -17.81
C LYS A 370 -7.02 12.15 -18.37
N LYS A 371 -8.11 11.96 -19.13
CA LYS A 371 -8.95 13.05 -19.66
C LYS A 371 -9.50 13.93 -18.55
N ASN A 372 -10.01 13.33 -17.49
CA ASN A 372 -10.50 14.02 -16.31
C ASN A 372 -9.42 14.87 -15.65
N ALA A 373 -8.20 14.35 -15.52
CA ALA A 373 -7.07 15.10 -14.94
C ALA A 373 -6.68 16.30 -15.81
N GLN A 374 -6.67 16.16 -17.12
CA GLN A 374 -6.39 17.25 -18.06
C GLN A 374 -7.48 18.32 -18.05
N ALA A 375 -8.76 17.91 -18.04
CA ALA A 375 -9.88 18.84 -17.92
C ALA A 375 -9.85 19.59 -16.58
N PHE A 376 -9.55 18.89 -15.50
CA PHE A 376 -9.41 19.46 -14.16
C PHE A 376 -8.26 20.48 -14.10
N ALA A 377 -7.08 20.14 -14.65
CA ALA A 377 -5.96 21.07 -14.75
C ALA A 377 -6.34 22.32 -15.53
N SER A 378 -6.99 22.16 -16.68
CA SER A 378 -7.46 23.27 -17.53
C SER A 378 -8.47 24.17 -16.79
N ALA A 379 -9.39 23.57 -16.02
CA ALA A 379 -10.38 24.30 -15.24
C ALA A 379 -9.73 25.14 -14.13
N LEU A 380 -8.72 24.62 -13.43
CA LEU A 380 -7.97 25.37 -12.43
C LEU A 380 -7.10 26.48 -13.04
N LEU A 381 -6.46 26.21 -14.18
CA LEU A 381 -5.67 27.24 -14.91
C LEU A 381 -6.54 28.40 -15.38
N ARG A 382 -7.77 28.15 -15.88
CA ARG A 382 -8.72 29.21 -16.25
C ARG A 382 -9.08 30.09 -15.04
N ARG A 383 -9.05 29.54 -13.84
CA ARG A 383 -9.25 30.27 -12.56
C ARG A 383 -7.96 30.91 -12.03
N LYS A 384 -6.91 30.95 -12.85
CA LYS A 384 -5.58 31.51 -12.52
C LYS A 384 -4.89 30.81 -11.33
N CYS A 385 -5.23 29.55 -11.08
CA CYS A 385 -4.51 28.72 -10.12
C CYS A 385 -3.15 28.34 -10.70
N LYS A 386 -2.10 28.38 -9.89
CA LYS A 386 -0.75 27.97 -10.32
C LYS A 386 -0.57 26.48 -10.11
N LEU A 387 -0.47 25.72 -11.18
CA LEU A 387 -0.13 24.31 -11.15
C LEU A 387 1.37 24.13 -11.27
N VAL A 388 1.94 23.23 -10.44
CA VAL A 388 3.33 22.81 -10.57
C VAL A 388 3.48 22.16 -11.95
N THR A 389 4.54 22.50 -12.69
CA THR A 389 4.77 22.12 -14.10
C THR A 389 3.71 22.59 -15.11
N GLY A 390 2.76 23.46 -14.72
CA GLY A 390 1.77 24.06 -15.62
C GLY A 390 0.69 23.11 -16.14
N GLY A 391 0.51 21.92 -15.55
CA GLY A 391 -0.52 20.94 -15.97
C GLY A 391 -0.19 19.51 -15.57
N THR A 392 -0.76 18.54 -16.29
CA THR A 392 -0.52 17.11 -16.04
C THR A 392 -0.58 16.26 -17.30
N ASP A 393 0.21 15.21 -17.34
CA ASP A 393 0.22 14.17 -18.38
C ASP A 393 -0.33 12.83 -17.83
N ASN A 394 -0.66 12.76 -16.53
CA ASN A 394 -1.13 11.53 -15.87
C ASN A 394 -2.42 11.75 -15.06
N HIS A 395 -2.62 11.05 -13.95
CA HIS A 395 -3.84 11.02 -13.13
C HIS A 395 -3.87 12.02 -11.99
N LEU A 396 -2.81 12.80 -11.79
CA LEU A 396 -2.69 13.73 -10.67
C LEU A 396 -2.21 15.10 -11.12
N LEU A 397 -2.46 16.09 -10.29
CA LEU A 397 -1.93 17.44 -10.44
C LEU A 397 -1.53 18.00 -9.08
N LEU A 398 -0.63 18.98 -9.10
CA LEU A 398 -0.16 19.68 -7.92
C LEU A 398 -0.54 21.14 -8.02
N TRP A 399 -1.28 21.65 -7.03
CA TRP A 399 -1.65 23.05 -6.96
C TRP A 399 -0.76 23.80 -5.96
N ASP A 400 -0.03 24.80 -6.45
CA ASP A 400 0.78 25.71 -5.66
C ASP A 400 -0.12 26.78 -5.02
N LEU A 401 -0.34 26.66 -3.71
CA LEU A 401 -1.17 27.57 -2.92
C LEU A 401 -0.38 28.80 -2.39
N THR A 402 0.95 28.79 -2.52
CA THR A 402 1.79 29.89 -2.01
C THR A 402 1.47 31.22 -2.70
N THR A 403 1.06 31.17 -3.98
CA THR A 403 0.61 32.36 -4.74
C THR A 403 -0.65 33.02 -4.18
N LEU A 404 -1.44 32.27 -3.38
CA LEU A 404 -2.59 32.76 -2.65
C LEU A 404 -2.24 33.14 -1.20
N GLY A 405 -0.98 33.03 -0.80
CA GLY A 405 -0.51 33.19 0.57
C GLY A 405 -1.03 32.15 1.54
N LEU A 406 -1.44 30.98 1.03
CA LEU A 406 -1.98 29.87 1.79
C LEU A 406 -0.93 28.76 1.99
N THR A 407 -1.16 27.93 3.00
CA THR A 407 -0.44 26.65 3.19
C THR A 407 -1.35 25.47 2.88
N GLY A 408 -0.78 24.40 2.36
CA GLY A 408 -1.52 23.16 2.12
C GLY A 408 -2.23 22.65 3.38
N LYS A 409 -1.65 22.86 4.56
CA LYS A 409 -2.22 22.44 5.84
C LYS A 409 -3.53 23.13 6.20
N CYS A 410 -3.61 24.46 6.02
CA CYS A 410 -4.84 25.21 6.28
C CYS A 410 -5.91 24.88 5.25
N TYR A 411 -5.52 24.79 3.99
CA TYR A 411 -6.41 24.48 2.89
C TYR A 411 -6.99 23.05 2.98
N GLU A 412 -6.15 22.03 3.24
CA GLU A 412 -6.57 20.65 3.48
C GLU A 412 -7.66 20.58 4.56
N LYS A 413 -7.50 21.35 5.65
CA LYS A 413 -8.47 21.36 6.75
C LYS A 413 -9.82 21.97 6.36
N VAL A 414 -9.84 23.03 5.58
CA VAL A 414 -11.10 23.60 5.04
C VAL A 414 -11.77 22.61 4.09
N CYS A 415 -11.01 21.99 3.18
CA CYS A 415 -11.52 20.97 2.27
C CYS A 415 -12.16 19.80 3.03
N GLU A 416 -11.49 19.26 4.05
CA GLU A 416 -12.01 18.19 4.90
C GLU A 416 -13.36 18.57 5.52
N MET A 417 -13.49 19.79 6.03
CA MET A 417 -14.75 20.27 6.60
C MET A 417 -15.86 20.44 5.56
N CYS A 418 -15.50 20.61 4.29
CA CYS A 418 -16.41 20.68 3.15
C CYS A 418 -16.62 19.31 2.48
N ARG A 419 -16.25 18.18 3.09
CA ARG A 419 -16.34 16.83 2.52
C ARG A 419 -15.50 16.61 1.25
N ILE A 420 -14.40 17.35 1.11
CA ILE A 420 -13.43 17.16 0.03
C ILE A 420 -12.14 16.61 0.63
N THR A 421 -11.79 15.39 0.27
CA THR A 421 -10.59 14.71 0.75
C THR A 421 -9.47 14.84 -0.27
N LEU A 422 -8.37 15.46 0.13
CA LEU A 422 -7.15 15.62 -0.64
C LEU A 422 -5.95 15.63 0.32
N ASN A 423 -4.73 15.65 -0.20
CA ASN A 423 -3.58 15.72 0.70
C ASN A 423 -2.68 16.92 0.39
N LYS A 424 -2.20 17.58 1.46
CA LYS A 424 -1.11 18.52 1.37
C LYS A 424 0.14 17.84 0.84
N THR A 425 0.94 18.56 0.07
CA THR A 425 2.21 18.08 -0.46
C THR A 425 3.23 19.19 -0.52
N ALA A 426 4.49 18.85 -0.27
CA ALA A 426 5.57 19.79 -0.49
C ALA A 426 5.72 20.09 -1.98
N ILE A 427 6.04 21.34 -2.30
CA ILE A 427 6.34 21.82 -3.65
C ILE A 427 7.71 22.47 -3.65
N PHE A 428 8.22 22.74 -4.85
CA PHE A 428 9.51 23.39 -4.99
C PHE A 428 9.58 24.74 -4.25
N GLY A 429 10.61 24.91 -3.44
CA GLY A 429 10.82 26.07 -2.57
C GLY A 429 10.33 25.90 -1.13
N ASP A 430 9.69 24.78 -0.80
CA ASP A 430 9.30 24.48 0.58
C ASP A 430 10.47 24.02 1.44
N ASN A 431 10.59 24.56 2.64
CA ASN A 431 11.57 24.15 3.65
C ASN A 431 11.09 22.93 4.46
N GLY A 432 10.66 21.86 3.77
CA GLY A 432 10.27 20.57 4.37
C GLY A 432 8.75 20.31 4.42
N ALA A 433 8.39 19.11 4.89
CA ALA A 433 7.01 18.58 4.85
C ALA A 433 6.08 19.04 5.98
N ILE A 434 6.56 19.87 6.93
CA ILE A 434 5.78 20.26 8.13
C ILE A 434 4.69 21.28 7.77
N SER A 435 4.98 22.20 6.86
CA SER A 435 4.03 23.22 6.40
C SER A 435 4.11 23.39 4.88
N PRO A 436 3.71 22.34 4.12
CA PRO A 436 3.86 22.34 2.66
C PRO A 436 3.01 23.42 2.01
N GLY A 437 3.53 24.02 0.94
CA GLY A 437 2.90 25.11 0.19
C GLY A 437 1.89 24.64 -0.85
N GLY A 438 1.77 23.34 -1.10
CA GLY A 438 0.89 22.80 -2.11
C GLY A 438 -0.06 21.71 -1.64
N VAL A 439 -0.94 21.32 -2.56
CA VAL A 439 -1.80 20.13 -2.42
C VAL A 439 -1.68 19.26 -3.67
N ARG A 440 -1.75 17.94 -3.45
CA ARG A 440 -1.82 16.94 -4.52
C ARG A 440 -3.26 16.48 -4.68
N ILE A 441 -3.71 16.40 -5.91
CA ILE A 441 -5.09 16.11 -6.28
C ILE A 441 -5.05 15.05 -7.38
N GLY A 442 -5.91 14.05 -7.30
CA GLY A 442 -5.99 12.97 -8.28
C GLY A 442 -7.42 12.68 -8.73
N THR A 443 -7.56 12.00 -9.86
CA THR A 443 -8.85 11.74 -10.49
C THR A 443 -9.35 10.28 -10.42
N PRO A 444 -8.54 9.26 -10.06
CA PRO A 444 -8.98 7.86 -10.16
C PRO A 444 -10.23 7.52 -9.34
N ALA A 445 -10.30 7.97 -8.09
CA ALA A 445 -11.40 7.65 -7.19
C ALA A 445 -12.75 8.16 -7.72
N MET A 446 -12.82 9.42 -8.11
CA MET A 446 -14.06 10.00 -8.63
C MET A 446 -14.41 9.48 -10.04
N THR A 447 -13.42 9.19 -10.87
CA THR A 447 -13.65 8.48 -12.16
C THR A 447 -14.23 7.07 -11.92
N SER A 448 -13.80 6.37 -10.87
CA SER A 448 -14.38 5.07 -10.48
C SER A 448 -15.85 5.16 -10.07
N ARG A 449 -16.31 6.33 -9.64
CA ARG A 449 -17.72 6.63 -9.36
C ARG A 449 -18.50 7.11 -10.60
N GLY A 450 -17.84 7.25 -11.74
CA GLY A 450 -18.47 7.63 -13.01
C GLY A 450 -18.37 9.12 -13.36
N CYS A 451 -17.58 9.91 -12.63
CA CYS A 451 -17.36 11.33 -12.98
C CYS A 451 -16.63 11.48 -14.32
N LEU A 452 -17.06 12.44 -15.11
CA LEU A 452 -16.52 12.82 -16.41
C LEU A 452 -15.91 14.24 -16.35
N GLU A 453 -15.42 14.75 -17.47
CA GLU A 453 -14.71 16.02 -17.57
C GLU A 453 -15.51 17.22 -17.00
N SER A 454 -16.83 17.28 -17.29
CA SER A 454 -17.73 18.34 -16.78
C SER A 454 -17.89 18.32 -15.26
N ASP A 455 -17.84 17.12 -14.68
CA ASP A 455 -17.94 16.95 -13.23
C ASP A 455 -16.68 17.45 -12.54
N PHE A 456 -15.51 17.22 -13.15
CA PHE A 456 -14.24 17.75 -12.67
C PHE A 456 -14.13 19.27 -12.83
N GLU A 457 -14.87 19.87 -13.78
CA GLU A 457 -15.03 21.33 -13.84
C GLU A 457 -15.78 21.86 -12.61
N THR A 458 -16.86 21.18 -12.23
CA THR A 458 -17.63 21.49 -11.01
C THR A 458 -16.76 21.28 -9.74
N ILE A 459 -15.99 20.21 -9.69
CA ILE A 459 -15.05 19.95 -8.59
C ILE A 459 -13.99 21.06 -8.51
N ALA A 460 -13.51 21.58 -9.64
CA ALA A 460 -12.59 22.72 -9.65
C ALA A 460 -13.22 23.97 -9.05
N ASP A 461 -14.51 24.23 -9.27
CA ASP A 461 -15.24 25.32 -8.62
C ASP A 461 -15.30 25.14 -7.11
N PHE A 462 -15.58 23.95 -6.63
CA PHE A 462 -15.59 23.67 -5.20
C PHE A 462 -14.21 23.91 -4.57
N LEU A 463 -13.15 23.43 -5.21
CA LEU A 463 -11.78 23.64 -4.73
C LEU A 463 -11.39 25.14 -4.73
N TYR A 464 -11.74 25.86 -5.78
CA TYR A 464 -11.48 27.29 -5.86
C TYR A 464 -12.26 28.05 -4.77
N ARG A 465 -13.54 27.69 -4.53
CA ARG A 465 -14.34 28.26 -3.45
C ARG A 465 -13.75 27.96 -2.07
N ALA A 466 -13.27 26.73 -1.85
CA ALA A 466 -12.57 26.36 -0.61
C ALA A 466 -11.31 27.23 -0.39
N ALA A 467 -10.56 27.56 -1.46
CA ALA A 467 -9.41 28.46 -1.36
C ALA A 467 -9.81 29.89 -0.98
N GLN A 468 -10.90 30.40 -1.55
CA GLN A 468 -11.46 31.71 -1.18
C GLN A 468 -11.87 31.73 0.30
N ILE A 469 -12.56 30.71 0.78
CA ILE A 469 -12.93 30.57 2.19
C ILE A 469 -11.69 30.53 3.08
N THR A 470 -10.69 29.71 2.71
CA THR A 470 -9.42 29.62 3.44
C THR A 470 -8.74 30.99 3.56
N SER A 471 -8.69 31.73 2.45
CA SER A 471 -8.11 33.09 2.42
C SER A 471 -8.89 34.09 3.31
N ALA A 472 -10.23 34.04 3.29
CA ALA A 472 -11.07 34.88 4.13
C ALA A 472 -10.85 34.58 5.62
N VAL A 473 -10.92 33.30 6.01
CA VAL A 473 -10.67 32.87 7.41
C VAL A 473 -9.27 33.28 7.88
N GLN A 474 -8.25 33.11 7.02
CA GLN A 474 -6.88 33.49 7.35
C GLN A 474 -6.72 35.00 7.53
N ARG A 475 -7.40 35.82 6.72
CA ARG A 475 -7.40 37.28 6.84
C ARG A 475 -8.08 37.73 8.13
N ASP A 476 -9.22 37.10 8.47
CA ASP A 476 -10.07 37.54 9.58
C ASP A 476 -9.59 37.02 10.95
N HIS A 477 -8.93 35.87 10.97
CA HIS A 477 -8.48 35.19 12.21
C HIS A 477 -6.95 35.03 12.31
N GLY A 478 -6.20 35.33 11.25
CA GLY A 478 -4.73 35.26 11.23
C GLY A 478 -4.18 33.92 10.74
N LYS A 479 -2.84 33.88 10.59
CA LYS A 479 -2.10 32.74 10.00
C LYS A 479 -1.72 31.63 11.03
N LEU A 480 -1.77 31.96 12.33
CA LEU A 480 -1.46 30.97 13.36
C LEU A 480 -2.53 29.88 13.40
N GLN A 481 -2.11 28.63 13.36
CA GLN A 481 -3.03 27.48 13.25
C GLN A 481 -4.14 27.52 14.31
N LYS A 482 -3.81 27.87 15.56
CA LYS A 482 -4.79 27.92 16.66
C LYS A 482 -5.90 28.95 16.42
N GLU A 483 -5.54 30.12 15.93
CA GLU A 483 -6.51 31.22 15.64
C GLU A 483 -7.30 30.92 14.36
N PHE A 484 -6.64 30.41 13.32
CA PHE A 484 -7.28 29.95 12.10
C PHE A 484 -8.38 28.91 12.38
N LEU A 485 -8.10 27.91 13.21
CA LEU A 485 -9.07 26.87 13.55
C LEU A 485 -10.31 27.42 14.27
N LYS A 486 -10.19 28.50 15.05
CA LYS A 486 -11.36 29.16 15.67
C LYS A 486 -12.31 29.73 14.61
N GLY A 487 -11.79 30.30 13.52
CA GLY A 487 -12.58 30.86 12.43
C GLY A 487 -13.30 29.83 11.56
N LEU A 488 -12.99 28.55 11.72
CA LEU A 488 -13.67 27.47 11.01
C LEU A 488 -14.99 27.04 11.68
N HIS A 489 -15.12 27.21 12.98
CA HIS A 489 -16.32 26.78 13.72
C HIS A 489 -17.54 27.59 13.28
N ASN A 490 -18.62 26.89 12.93
CA ASN A 490 -19.91 27.48 12.50
C ASN A 490 -19.79 28.47 11.34
N ASN A 491 -18.75 28.34 10.51
CA ASN A 491 -18.57 29.18 9.34
C ASN A 491 -19.64 28.87 8.29
N LYS A 492 -20.44 29.86 7.92
CA LYS A 492 -21.57 29.71 7.00
C LYS A 492 -21.15 29.30 5.60
N ASP A 493 -20.03 29.84 5.11
CA ASP A 493 -19.50 29.51 3.79
C ASP A 493 -19.02 28.04 3.70
N ILE A 494 -18.44 27.51 4.80
CA ILE A 494 -18.07 26.10 4.91
C ILE A 494 -19.31 25.21 4.89
N ILE A 495 -20.35 25.60 5.62
CA ILE A 495 -21.61 24.83 5.68
C ILE A 495 -22.27 24.82 4.30
N ASP A 496 -22.37 25.97 3.62
CA ASP A 496 -22.93 26.08 2.27
C ASP A 496 -22.16 25.21 1.28
N LEU A 497 -20.83 25.34 1.27
CA LEU A 497 -19.99 24.55 0.36
C LEU A 497 -20.12 23.05 0.64
N ARG A 498 -20.16 22.64 1.92
CA ARG A 498 -20.39 21.24 2.32
C ARG A 498 -21.69 20.69 1.75
N ASN A 499 -22.80 21.41 1.93
CA ASN A 499 -24.12 20.98 1.44
C ASN A 499 -24.12 20.79 -0.08
N ARG A 500 -23.45 21.68 -0.80
CA ARG A 500 -23.30 21.59 -2.26
C ARG A 500 -22.43 20.40 -2.68
N VAL A 501 -21.35 20.13 -1.96
CA VAL A 501 -20.48 18.97 -2.20
C VAL A 501 -21.24 17.66 -1.93
N GLU A 502 -21.97 17.59 -0.82
CA GLU A 502 -22.76 16.38 -0.48
C GLU A 502 -23.86 16.15 -1.54
N ALA A 503 -24.58 17.18 -1.97
CA ALA A 503 -25.60 17.07 -3.02
C ALA A 503 -25.00 16.66 -4.38
N PHE A 504 -23.80 17.13 -4.69
CA PHE A 504 -23.07 16.73 -5.89
C PHE A 504 -22.59 15.28 -5.80
N ALA A 505 -21.91 14.92 -4.71
CA ALA A 505 -21.34 13.59 -4.53
C ALA A 505 -22.39 12.48 -4.48
N ALA A 506 -23.58 12.74 -3.94
CA ALA A 506 -24.69 11.80 -3.86
C ALA A 506 -25.27 11.38 -5.22
N GLN A 507 -24.95 12.10 -6.30
CA GLN A 507 -25.43 11.77 -7.65
C GLN A 507 -24.67 10.59 -8.29
N PHE A 508 -23.53 10.21 -7.73
CA PHE A 508 -22.64 9.19 -8.30
C PHE A 508 -22.71 7.90 -7.50
N ALA A 509 -22.79 6.78 -8.21
CA ALA A 509 -22.81 5.45 -7.61
C ALA A 509 -21.53 5.17 -6.81
N MET A 510 -21.63 4.27 -5.83
CA MET A 510 -20.50 3.83 -5.04
C MET A 510 -20.09 2.40 -5.45
N PRO A 511 -18.90 2.19 -6.03
CA PRO A 511 -18.48 0.85 -6.45
C PRO A 511 -18.49 -0.13 -5.27
N GLY A 512 -19.04 -1.33 -5.50
CA GLY A 512 -19.05 -2.41 -4.53
C GLY A 512 -20.17 -2.36 -3.49
N PHE A 513 -21.08 -1.41 -3.60
CA PHE A 513 -22.26 -1.34 -2.74
C PHE A 513 -23.52 -1.39 -3.62
N ASP A 514 -24.46 -2.23 -3.25
CA ASP A 514 -25.82 -2.15 -3.78
C ASP A 514 -26.47 -0.90 -3.16
N ASP A 515 -27.15 -0.10 -3.96
CA ASP A 515 -27.91 1.08 -3.52
C ASP A 515 -29.10 0.67 -2.67
#